data_a8b0c6805bb948e3db4772f46028812b
#
_entry.id   a8b0c6805bb948e3db4772f46028812b
#
_cell.length_a   1.000
_cell.length_b   1.000
_cell.length_c   1.000
_cell.angle_alpha   90.00
_cell.angle_beta   90.00
_cell.angle_gamma   90.00
#
_symmetry.space_group_name_H-M   'P 1'
#
loop_
_entity.id
_entity.type
_entity.pdbx_description
1 polymer ?
#
loop_
_entity_poly.entity_id
_entity_poly.type
_entity_poly.pdbx_seq_one_letter_code
_entity_poly.pdbx_strand_id
1 'polypeptide(L)'
;MIEIKNLTKSYNGVKVVDNISLKVNDGEIFAFIGHNGAGKTTTIKSIVGISNFDEGDILIDGKSIKTNEIECKMKMAYIPDNPDLYEHLKGIDYLNFIADIYKVSKKDREERIKEYAEKFSIMDNLGDAISSYSHGMKQKLAIISALIHEPKLLVLDEPFVGLDPVASHTLKEIMKKMCKNGTAIFFSTHVLEVAEKLCNKIAIIKDGEIIEQGKMKDIIKNKSLEDIFMELVEND
;
A
#
# COMPACT_ATOMS: atom_id res chain seq x y z
N MET A 1 0.17 12.94 6.67
CA MET A 1 -0.98 12.22 6.05
C MET A 1 -1.49 11.05 6.91
N ILE A 2 -0.64 10.07 7.28
CA ILE A 2 -0.99 9.03 8.28
C ILE A 2 -0.28 9.34 9.60
N GLU A 3 -0.97 9.14 10.72
CA GLU A 3 -0.36 9.12 12.05
C GLU A 3 -0.94 7.93 12.84
N ILE A 4 -0.09 6.96 13.17
CA ILE A 4 -0.42 5.81 14.01
C ILE A 4 0.07 6.12 15.42
N LYS A 5 -0.79 5.94 16.43
CA LYS A 5 -0.53 6.21 17.84
C LYS A 5 -0.79 4.99 18.68
N ASN A 6 0.25 4.39 19.22
CA ASN A 6 0.20 3.28 20.18
C ASN A 6 -0.71 2.14 19.71
N LEU A 7 -0.63 1.77 18.42
CA LEU A 7 -1.46 0.74 17.83
C LEU A 7 -1.11 -0.62 18.41
N THR A 8 -2.09 -1.29 18.99
CA THR A 8 -1.98 -2.68 19.45
C THR A 8 -3.09 -3.53 18.85
N LYS A 9 -2.73 -4.71 18.34
CA LYS A 9 -3.65 -5.70 17.82
C LYS A 9 -3.28 -7.10 18.25
N SER A 10 -4.24 -7.80 18.84
CA SER A 10 -4.09 -9.19 19.27
C SER A 10 -5.07 -10.10 18.56
N TYR A 11 -4.69 -11.35 18.41
CA TYR A 11 -5.56 -12.46 18.02
C TYR A 11 -5.43 -13.60 19.03
N ASN A 12 -6.54 -14.04 19.59
CA ASN A 12 -6.57 -15.12 20.59
C ASN A 12 -5.62 -14.88 21.78
N GLY A 13 -5.51 -13.63 22.23
CA GLY A 13 -4.63 -13.24 23.35
C GLY A 13 -3.15 -13.06 23.00
N VAL A 14 -2.76 -13.32 21.74
CA VAL A 14 -1.39 -13.10 21.28
C VAL A 14 -1.32 -11.76 20.54
N LYS A 15 -0.45 -10.86 20.99
CA LYS A 15 -0.20 -9.59 20.32
C LYS A 15 0.56 -9.85 19.01
N VAL A 16 -0.03 -9.40 17.90
CA VAL A 16 0.58 -9.46 16.55
C VAL A 16 1.14 -8.09 16.15
N VAL A 17 0.57 -7.03 16.72
CA VAL A 17 1.10 -5.67 16.66
C VAL A 17 1.07 -5.14 18.09
N ASP A 18 2.20 -4.66 18.59
CA ASP A 18 2.34 -4.20 19.96
C ASP A 18 2.85 -2.76 20.01
N ASN A 19 1.96 -1.86 20.42
CA ASN A 19 2.25 -0.46 20.76
C ASN A 19 3.05 0.32 19.70
N ILE A 20 2.79 0.09 18.40
CA ILE A 20 3.52 0.77 17.34
C ILE A 20 3.02 2.21 17.14
N SER A 21 3.96 3.12 16.89
CA SER A 21 3.68 4.52 16.55
C SER A 21 4.57 4.95 15.39
N LEU A 22 3.96 5.52 14.34
CA LEU A 22 4.70 6.06 13.19
C LEU A 22 3.92 7.19 12.51
N LYS A 23 4.62 7.96 11.68
CA LYS A 23 4.03 9.06 10.92
C LYS A 23 4.56 9.11 9.49
N VAL A 24 3.62 9.23 8.54
CA VAL A 24 3.91 9.46 7.12
C VAL A 24 3.32 10.80 6.71
N ASN A 25 4.13 11.68 6.17
CA ASN A 25 3.68 12.99 5.71
C ASN A 25 3.22 12.94 4.25
N ASP A 26 2.57 14.03 3.81
CA ASP A 26 2.24 14.21 2.41
C ASP A 26 3.52 14.24 1.56
N GLY A 27 3.48 13.62 0.37
CA GLY A 27 4.62 13.54 -0.51
C GLY A 27 5.77 12.65 0.01
N GLU A 28 5.51 11.74 0.94
CA GLU A 28 6.50 10.74 1.39
C GLU A 28 6.16 9.35 0.86
N ILE A 29 7.19 8.61 0.45
CA ILE A 29 7.11 7.16 0.21
C ILE A 29 7.74 6.50 1.43
N PHE A 30 6.92 5.74 2.15
CA PHE A 30 7.28 5.07 3.40
C PHE A 30 7.24 3.54 3.22
N ALA A 31 8.34 2.87 3.48
CA ALA A 31 8.38 1.41 3.50
C ALA A 31 8.23 0.87 4.93
N PHE A 32 7.37 -0.15 5.08
CA PHE A 32 7.18 -0.91 6.29
C PHE A 32 7.77 -2.31 6.09
N ILE A 33 8.92 -2.56 6.69
CA ILE A 33 9.80 -3.69 6.37
C ILE A 33 9.81 -4.68 7.53
N GLY A 34 9.79 -5.97 7.22
CA GLY A 34 9.87 -7.03 8.22
C GLY A 34 9.74 -8.40 7.57
N HIS A 35 10.11 -9.45 8.30
CA HIS A 35 9.91 -10.83 7.84
C HIS A 35 8.42 -11.20 7.76
N ASN A 36 8.12 -12.36 7.19
CA ASN A 36 6.75 -12.88 7.17
C ASN A 36 6.29 -13.19 8.60
N GLY A 37 5.07 -12.73 8.94
CA GLY A 37 4.54 -12.86 10.30
C GLY A 37 4.90 -11.71 11.25
N ALA A 38 5.76 -10.76 10.88
CA ALA A 38 6.16 -9.63 11.74
C ALA A 38 5.03 -8.65 12.10
N GLY A 39 3.83 -8.76 11.51
CA GLY A 39 2.70 -7.87 11.78
C GLY A 39 2.38 -6.86 10.65
N LYS A 40 3.10 -6.89 9.52
CA LYS A 40 2.93 -5.93 8.40
C LYS A 40 1.49 -5.86 7.88
N THR A 41 0.96 -6.98 7.38
CA THR A 41 -0.41 -7.06 6.84
C THR A 41 -1.47 -6.71 7.89
N THR A 42 -1.27 -7.09 9.15
CA THR A 42 -2.17 -6.72 10.25
C THR A 42 -2.20 -5.21 10.46
N THR A 43 -1.05 -4.56 10.46
CA THR A 43 -0.92 -3.10 10.54
C THR A 43 -1.62 -2.43 9.35
N ILE A 44 -1.35 -2.90 8.13
CA ILE A 44 -2.00 -2.37 6.91
C ILE A 44 -3.52 -2.52 6.98
N LYS A 45 -4.05 -3.69 7.33
CA LYS A 45 -5.49 -3.91 7.47
C LYS A 45 -6.13 -3.02 8.53
N SER A 46 -5.39 -2.66 9.59
CA SER A 46 -5.83 -1.68 10.58
C SER A 46 -5.85 -0.26 10.02
N ILE A 47 -4.82 0.14 9.25
CA ILE A 47 -4.76 1.46 8.59
C ILE A 47 -5.94 1.68 7.66
N VAL A 48 -6.30 0.67 6.87
CA VAL A 48 -7.38 0.78 5.87
C VAL A 48 -8.78 0.47 6.43
N GLY A 49 -8.88 0.18 7.74
CA GLY A 49 -10.15 -0.08 8.41
C GLY A 49 -10.83 -1.37 7.96
N ILE A 50 -10.05 -2.39 7.56
CA ILE A 50 -10.54 -3.76 7.29
C ILE A 50 -10.54 -4.57 8.59
N SER A 51 -9.56 -4.33 9.47
CA SER A 51 -9.45 -5.00 10.75
C SER A 51 -9.54 -3.97 11.88
N ASN A 52 -10.37 -4.26 12.89
CA ASN A 52 -10.37 -3.49 14.12
C ASN A 52 -9.08 -3.75 14.90
N PHE A 53 -8.66 -2.78 15.68
CA PHE A 53 -7.52 -2.87 16.58
C PHE A 53 -7.94 -2.63 18.03
N ASP A 54 -7.13 -3.13 18.98
CA ASP A 54 -7.53 -3.20 20.38
C ASP A 54 -7.23 -1.88 21.09
N GLU A 55 -6.03 -1.29 20.87
CA GLU A 55 -5.61 -0.05 21.49
C GLU A 55 -5.03 0.93 20.47
N GLY A 56 -4.92 2.19 20.86
CA GLY A 56 -4.36 3.26 20.05
C GLY A 56 -5.35 3.93 19.11
N ASP A 57 -4.83 4.71 18.17
CA ASP A 57 -5.61 5.37 17.13
C ASP A 57 -4.82 5.50 15.83
N ILE A 58 -5.54 5.59 14.72
CA ILE A 58 -4.98 5.83 13.39
C ILE A 58 -5.68 7.05 12.80
N LEU A 59 -4.90 8.09 12.54
CA LEU A 59 -5.39 9.33 11.95
C LEU A 59 -5.01 9.39 10.47
N ILE A 60 -6.00 9.63 9.62
CA ILE A 60 -5.82 9.89 8.19
C ILE A 60 -6.22 11.34 7.93
N ASP A 61 -5.27 12.16 7.50
CA ASP A 61 -5.49 13.60 7.30
C ASP A 61 -6.08 14.29 8.57
N GLY A 62 -5.57 13.88 9.74
CA GLY A 62 -6.00 14.39 11.06
C GLY A 62 -7.31 13.83 11.59
N LYS A 63 -7.99 12.91 10.87
CA LYS A 63 -9.26 12.31 11.28
C LYS A 63 -9.06 10.84 11.67
N SER A 64 -9.62 10.47 12.83
CA SER A 64 -9.56 9.08 13.29
C SER A 64 -10.37 8.15 12.40
N ILE A 65 -9.78 7.04 12.01
CA ILE A 65 -10.43 5.99 11.24
C ILE A 65 -11.61 5.34 12.02
N LYS A 66 -11.54 5.38 13.36
CA LYS A 66 -12.61 4.82 14.21
C LYS A 66 -13.90 5.65 14.15
N THR A 67 -13.79 6.97 14.02
CA THR A 67 -14.94 7.88 14.09
C THR A 67 -15.32 8.50 12.74
N ASN A 68 -14.42 8.50 11.77
CA ASN A 68 -14.58 9.12 10.46
C ASN A 68 -14.24 8.14 9.33
N GLU A 69 -14.64 6.87 9.47
CA GLU A 69 -14.23 5.76 8.61
C GLU A 69 -14.45 6.05 7.12
N ILE A 70 -15.67 6.44 6.73
CA ILE A 70 -16.01 6.69 5.31
C ILE A 70 -15.15 7.84 4.75
N GLU A 71 -14.99 8.92 5.51
CA GLU A 71 -14.20 10.06 5.03
C GLU A 71 -12.72 9.71 4.88
N CYS A 72 -12.17 8.91 5.79
CA CYS A 72 -10.82 8.39 5.69
C CYS A 72 -10.67 7.48 4.46
N LYS A 73 -11.61 6.53 4.27
CA LYS A 73 -11.60 5.59 3.13
C LYS A 73 -11.74 6.29 1.79
N MET A 74 -12.52 7.36 1.69
CA MET A 74 -12.64 8.15 0.45
C MET A 74 -11.34 8.86 0.03
N LYS A 75 -10.38 9.03 0.95
CA LYS A 75 -9.08 9.67 0.69
C LYS A 75 -7.97 8.67 0.38
N MET A 76 -8.21 7.38 0.58
CA MET A 76 -7.19 6.35 0.42
C MET A 76 -7.54 5.32 -0.65
N ALA A 77 -6.52 4.69 -1.18
CA ALA A 77 -6.63 3.45 -1.94
C ALA A 77 -5.83 2.36 -1.25
N TYR A 78 -6.28 1.12 -1.37
CA TYR A 78 -5.61 -0.06 -0.85
C TYR A 78 -5.42 -1.11 -1.93
N ILE A 79 -4.21 -1.64 -2.02
CA ILE A 79 -3.86 -2.77 -2.89
C ILE A 79 -3.33 -3.88 -1.98
N PRO A 80 -4.07 -4.99 -1.82
CA PRO A 80 -3.62 -6.15 -1.06
C PRO A 80 -2.56 -6.94 -1.83
N ASP A 81 -1.81 -7.78 -1.11
CA ASP A 81 -0.87 -8.75 -1.68
C ASP A 81 -1.54 -9.69 -2.70
N ASN A 82 -2.73 -10.18 -2.37
CA ASN A 82 -3.53 -10.99 -3.28
C ASN A 82 -4.89 -10.31 -3.52
N PRO A 83 -5.11 -9.68 -4.70
CA PRO A 83 -6.35 -8.99 -5.01
C PRO A 83 -7.52 -9.96 -5.14
N ASP A 84 -8.51 -9.81 -4.27
CA ASP A 84 -9.81 -10.51 -4.38
C ASP A 84 -10.77 -9.65 -5.22
N LEU A 85 -10.80 -9.92 -6.52
CA LEU A 85 -11.58 -9.17 -7.49
C LEU A 85 -12.90 -9.90 -7.80
N TYR A 86 -13.92 -9.15 -8.23
CA TYR A 86 -15.20 -9.72 -8.68
C TYR A 86 -15.03 -10.46 -10.01
N GLU A 87 -14.62 -11.72 -9.97
CA GLU A 87 -14.21 -12.52 -11.12
C GLU A 87 -15.26 -12.67 -12.22
N HIS A 88 -16.55 -12.56 -11.89
CA HIS A 88 -17.65 -12.60 -12.84
C HIS A 88 -17.85 -11.30 -13.65
N LEU A 89 -17.21 -10.20 -13.23
CA LEU A 89 -17.26 -8.94 -13.96
C LEU A 89 -16.21 -8.92 -15.07
N LYS A 90 -16.44 -8.08 -16.09
CA LYS A 90 -15.39 -7.66 -17.03
C LYS A 90 -14.45 -6.66 -16.36
N GLY A 91 -13.19 -6.62 -16.80
CA GLY A 91 -12.23 -5.65 -16.27
C GLY A 91 -12.72 -4.22 -16.32
N ILE A 92 -13.31 -3.80 -17.45
CA ILE A 92 -13.84 -2.45 -17.61
C ILE A 92 -15.03 -2.15 -16.68
N ASP A 93 -15.91 -3.13 -16.46
CA ASP A 93 -17.07 -2.96 -15.58
C ASP A 93 -16.63 -2.82 -14.12
N TYR A 94 -15.63 -3.60 -13.71
CA TYR A 94 -15.02 -3.48 -12.38
C TYR A 94 -14.40 -2.08 -12.18
N LEU A 95 -13.62 -1.59 -13.14
CA LEU A 95 -13.01 -0.25 -13.04
C LEU A 95 -14.07 0.85 -12.97
N ASN A 96 -15.14 0.75 -13.77
CA ASN A 96 -16.25 1.70 -13.71
C ASN A 96 -16.99 1.65 -12.37
N PHE A 97 -17.22 0.45 -11.83
CA PHE A 97 -17.83 0.26 -10.51
C PHE A 97 -17.01 0.94 -9.40
N ILE A 98 -15.70 0.76 -9.38
CA ILE A 98 -14.82 1.44 -8.42
C ILE A 98 -14.86 2.96 -8.62
N ALA A 99 -14.81 3.43 -9.86
CA ALA A 99 -14.91 4.85 -10.16
C ALA A 99 -16.23 5.48 -9.68
N ASP A 100 -17.35 4.74 -9.76
CA ASP A 100 -18.65 5.20 -9.24
C ASP A 100 -18.64 5.33 -7.72
N ILE A 101 -18.05 4.36 -6.98
CA ILE A 101 -17.91 4.43 -5.54
C ILE A 101 -17.18 5.69 -5.11
N TYR A 102 -16.08 6.03 -5.78
CA TYR A 102 -15.28 7.22 -5.50
C TYR A 102 -15.78 8.48 -6.19
N LYS A 103 -16.94 8.43 -6.87
CA LYS A 103 -17.59 9.58 -7.55
C LYS A 103 -16.71 10.25 -8.60
N VAL A 104 -15.89 9.46 -9.29
CA VAL A 104 -15.04 9.96 -10.39
C VAL A 104 -15.92 10.29 -11.58
N SER A 105 -15.73 11.49 -12.17
CA SER A 105 -16.52 11.93 -13.33
C SER A 105 -16.33 10.98 -14.53
N LYS A 106 -17.33 10.92 -15.42
CA LYS A 106 -17.24 10.07 -16.62
C LYS A 106 -16.00 10.40 -17.46
N LYS A 107 -15.71 11.67 -17.64
CA LYS A 107 -14.55 12.14 -18.42
C LYS A 107 -13.24 11.69 -17.76
N ASP A 108 -13.07 11.97 -16.48
CA ASP A 108 -11.84 11.65 -15.78
C ASP A 108 -11.60 10.13 -15.72
N ARG A 109 -12.66 9.33 -15.52
CA ARG A 109 -12.51 7.86 -15.49
C ARG A 109 -12.09 7.31 -16.84
N GLU A 110 -12.69 7.78 -17.95
CA GLU A 110 -12.33 7.33 -19.30
C GLU A 110 -10.87 7.65 -19.62
N GLU A 111 -10.42 8.88 -19.31
CA GLU A 111 -9.04 9.30 -19.50
C GLU A 111 -8.06 8.48 -18.65
N ARG A 112 -8.35 8.29 -17.36
CA ARG A 112 -7.46 7.57 -16.42
C ARG A 112 -7.43 6.07 -16.66
N ILE A 113 -8.59 5.45 -16.94
CA ILE A 113 -8.64 4.02 -17.29
C ILE A 113 -7.78 3.77 -18.53
N LYS A 114 -7.94 4.60 -19.57
CA LYS A 114 -7.13 4.48 -20.79
C LYS A 114 -5.64 4.64 -20.48
N GLU A 115 -5.26 5.72 -19.80
CA GLU A 115 -3.86 6.01 -19.46
C GLU A 115 -3.20 4.83 -18.71
N TYR A 116 -3.86 4.34 -17.66
CA TYR A 116 -3.26 3.28 -16.83
C TYR A 116 -3.34 1.91 -17.50
N ALA A 117 -4.40 1.59 -18.23
CA ALA A 117 -4.51 0.32 -18.95
C ALA A 117 -3.46 0.20 -20.08
N GLU A 118 -3.15 1.29 -20.77
CA GLU A 118 -2.05 1.36 -21.75
C GLU A 118 -0.69 1.18 -21.05
N LYS A 119 -0.44 1.89 -19.93
CA LYS A 119 0.83 1.78 -19.16
C LYS A 119 1.10 0.37 -18.62
N PHE A 120 0.06 -0.34 -18.21
CA PHE A 120 0.16 -1.71 -17.69
C PHE A 120 -0.06 -2.79 -18.76
N SER A 121 -0.28 -2.39 -20.03
CA SER A 121 -0.47 -3.28 -21.17
C SER A 121 -1.60 -4.30 -20.97
N ILE A 122 -2.76 -3.86 -20.46
CA ILE A 122 -3.97 -4.67 -20.31
C ILE A 122 -5.20 -4.08 -21.01
N MET A 123 -5.01 -3.05 -21.86
CA MET A 123 -6.11 -2.34 -22.52
C MET A 123 -6.99 -3.27 -23.33
N ASP A 124 -6.40 -4.15 -24.13
CA ASP A 124 -7.12 -5.08 -25.01
C ASP A 124 -7.91 -6.15 -24.23
N ASN A 125 -7.55 -6.38 -22.97
CA ASN A 125 -8.19 -7.37 -22.11
C ASN A 125 -9.33 -6.82 -21.25
N LEU A 126 -9.53 -5.51 -21.20
CA LEU A 126 -10.56 -4.90 -20.34
C LEU A 126 -11.98 -5.38 -20.67
N GLY A 127 -12.22 -5.86 -21.88
CA GLY A 127 -13.50 -6.44 -22.31
C GLY A 127 -13.74 -7.87 -21.84
N ASP A 128 -12.70 -8.58 -21.35
CA ASP A 128 -12.77 -9.96 -20.92
C ASP A 128 -13.21 -10.08 -19.45
N ALA A 129 -13.76 -11.26 -19.09
CA ALA A 129 -14.09 -11.56 -17.70
C ALA A 129 -12.82 -11.68 -16.84
N ILE A 130 -12.83 -11.12 -15.64
CA ILE A 130 -11.68 -11.14 -14.71
C ILE A 130 -11.29 -12.59 -14.34
N SER A 131 -12.22 -13.54 -14.37
CA SER A 131 -11.94 -14.97 -14.18
C SER A 131 -10.95 -15.54 -15.19
N SER A 132 -10.82 -14.94 -16.39
CA SER A 132 -9.84 -15.33 -17.41
C SER A 132 -8.46 -14.71 -17.23
N TYR A 133 -8.31 -13.75 -16.29
CA TYR A 133 -7.05 -13.04 -16.08
C TYR A 133 -6.03 -13.89 -15.35
N SER A 134 -4.78 -13.81 -15.78
CA SER A 134 -3.65 -14.32 -15.00
C SER A 134 -3.51 -13.56 -13.68
N HIS A 135 -2.77 -14.12 -12.72
CA HIS A 135 -2.50 -13.44 -11.45
C HIS A 135 -1.90 -12.05 -11.67
N GLY A 136 -0.90 -11.91 -12.54
CA GLY A 136 -0.30 -10.62 -12.88
C GLY A 136 -1.28 -9.62 -13.51
N MET A 137 -2.24 -10.09 -14.35
CA MET A 137 -3.29 -9.22 -14.90
C MET A 137 -4.27 -8.77 -13.81
N LYS A 138 -4.64 -9.65 -12.87
CA LYS A 138 -5.47 -9.28 -11.71
C LYS A 138 -4.76 -8.22 -10.85
N GLN A 139 -3.47 -8.39 -10.60
CA GLN A 139 -2.66 -7.42 -9.88
C GLN A 139 -2.63 -6.06 -10.59
N LYS A 140 -2.39 -6.04 -11.90
CA LYS A 140 -2.42 -4.82 -12.72
C LYS A 140 -3.80 -4.14 -12.66
N LEU A 141 -4.89 -4.90 -12.76
CA LEU A 141 -6.25 -4.37 -12.67
C LEU A 141 -6.54 -3.75 -11.28
N ALA A 142 -6.10 -4.40 -10.20
CA ALA A 142 -6.21 -3.87 -8.85
C ALA A 142 -5.43 -2.56 -8.68
N ILE A 143 -4.22 -2.49 -9.23
CA ILE A 143 -3.43 -1.26 -9.23
C ILE A 143 -4.17 -0.14 -9.97
N ILE A 144 -4.68 -0.40 -11.17
CA ILE A 144 -5.43 0.60 -11.94
C ILE A 144 -6.65 1.08 -11.16
N SER A 145 -7.42 0.16 -10.57
CA SER A 145 -8.61 0.51 -9.78
C SER A 145 -8.29 1.44 -8.60
N ALA A 146 -7.14 1.24 -7.94
CA ALA A 146 -6.65 2.07 -6.86
C ALA A 146 -6.20 3.47 -7.31
N LEU A 147 -5.75 3.60 -8.56
CA LEU A 147 -5.21 4.86 -9.09
C LEU A 147 -6.28 5.77 -9.70
N ILE A 148 -7.42 5.23 -10.15
CA ILE A 148 -8.45 5.96 -10.89
C ILE A 148 -8.98 7.19 -10.14
N HIS A 149 -9.13 7.12 -8.83
CA HIS A 149 -9.71 8.20 -8.02
C HIS A 149 -8.68 9.15 -7.43
N GLU A 150 -7.39 9.04 -7.82
CA GLU A 150 -6.29 9.90 -7.37
C GLU A 150 -6.24 10.04 -5.83
N PRO A 151 -5.99 8.95 -5.12
CA PRO A 151 -6.01 8.95 -3.66
C PRO A 151 -4.96 9.91 -3.09
N LYS A 152 -5.27 10.51 -1.94
CA LYS A 152 -4.28 11.26 -1.14
C LYS A 152 -3.32 10.34 -0.41
N LEU A 153 -3.76 9.13 -0.13
CA LEU A 153 -3.00 8.08 0.53
C LEU A 153 -3.10 6.77 -0.26
N LEU A 154 -1.97 6.25 -0.69
CA LEU A 154 -1.88 4.93 -1.33
C LEU A 154 -1.24 3.94 -0.36
N VAL A 155 -1.99 2.91 0.02
CA VAL A 155 -1.54 1.82 0.91
C VAL A 155 -1.41 0.55 0.10
N LEU A 156 -0.24 -0.11 0.18
CA LEU A 156 0.03 -1.31 -0.61
C LEU A 156 0.66 -2.40 0.26
N ASP A 157 0.17 -3.62 0.11
CA ASP A 157 0.75 -4.79 0.76
C ASP A 157 1.50 -5.61 -0.29
N GLU A 158 2.83 -5.69 -0.17
CA GLU A 158 3.76 -6.40 -1.08
C GLU A 158 3.50 -6.12 -2.60
N PRO A 159 3.42 -4.86 -3.05
CA PRO A 159 2.84 -4.50 -4.35
C PRO A 159 3.62 -4.96 -5.59
N PHE A 160 4.84 -5.42 -5.41
CA PHE A 160 5.69 -5.85 -6.52
C PHE A 160 5.66 -7.36 -6.75
N VAL A 161 5.06 -8.12 -5.84
CA VAL A 161 4.86 -9.55 -5.97
C VAL A 161 3.87 -9.83 -7.10
N GLY A 162 4.21 -10.77 -7.97
CA GLY A 162 3.36 -11.15 -9.12
C GLY A 162 3.40 -10.21 -10.33
N LEU A 163 4.09 -9.06 -10.25
CA LEU A 163 4.30 -8.18 -11.39
C LEU A 163 5.55 -8.58 -12.20
N ASP A 164 5.43 -8.48 -13.50
CA ASP A 164 6.58 -8.55 -14.40
C ASP A 164 7.50 -7.31 -14.22
N PRO A 165 8.77 -7.37 -14.67
CA PRO A 165 9.73 -6.28 -14.50
C PRO A 165 9.26 -4.94 -15.09
N VAL A 166 8.51 -4.96 -16.20
CA VAL A 166 8.01 -3.75 -16.87
C VAL A 166 6.91 -3.11 -16.03
N ALA A 167 5.94 -3.90 -15.58
CA ALA A 167 4.87 -3.43 -14.70
C ALA A 167 5.41 -2.93 -13.36
N SER A 168 6.40 -3.61 -12.77
CA SER A 168 7.09 -3.17 -11.55
C SER A 168 7.76 -1.82 -11.74
N HIS A 169 8.46 -1.61 -12.86
CA HIS A 169 9.07 -0.32 -13.18
C HIS A 169 8.00 0.76 -13.34
N THR A 170 6.94 0.46 -14.09
CA THR A 170 5.81 1.39 -14.31
C THR A 170 5.18 1.82 -12.97
N LEU A 171 4.92 0.88 -12.07
CA LEU A 171 4.37 1.21 -10.74
C LEU A 171 5.30 2.12 -9.95
N LYS A 172 6.62 1.84 -9.92
CA LYS A 172 7.61 2.69 -9.23
C LYS A 172 7.60 4.13 -9.76
N GLU A 173 7.53 4.31 -11.09
CA GLU A 173 7.48 5.66 -11.68
C GLU A 173 6.15 6.37 -11.37
N ILE A 174 5.02 5.65 -11.36
CA ILE A 174 3.73 6.21 -10.94
C ILE A 174 3.81 6.64 -9.47
N MET A 175 4.33 5.79 -8.57
CA MET A 175 4.50 6.13 -7.16
C MET A 175 5.35 7.39 -6.96
N LYS A 176 6.47 7.51 -7.67
CA LYS A 176 7.32 8.71 -7.62
C LYS A 176 6.57 9.96 -8.11
N LYS A 177 5.79 9.85 -9.21
CA LYS A 177 4.98 10.95 -9.73
C LYS A 177 3.91 11.38 -8.74
N MET A 178 3.17 10.43 -8.17
CA MET A 178 2.14 10.69 -7.16
C MET A 178 2.73 11.37 -5.91
N CYS A 179 3.87 10.87 -5.42
CA CYS A 179 4.56 11.44 -4.28
C CYS A 179 4.98 12.91 -4.54
N LYS A 180 5.54 13.22 -5.72
CA LYS A 180 5.85 14.59 -6.12
C LYS A 180 4.63 15.51 -6.14
N ASN A 181 3.45 14.97 -6.40
CA ASN A 181 2.17 15.68 -6.41
C ASN A 181 1.51 15.74 -5.02
N GLY A 182 2.19 15.26 -3.97
CA GLY A 182 1.73 15.36 -2.58
C GLY A 182 1.02 14.12 -2.05
N THR A 183 0.84 13.05 -2.84
CA THR A 183 0.28 11.79 -2.34
C THR A 183 1.24 11.15 -1.34
N ALA A 184 0.74 10.73 -0.18
CA ALA A 184 1.48 9.88 0.74
C ALA A 184 1.37 8.42 0.29
N ILE A 185 2.47 7.68 0.35
CA ILE A 185 2.51 6.27 -0.02
C ILE A 185 3.07 5.47 1.14
N PHE A 186 2.31 4.47 1.58
CA PHE A 186 2.71 3.52 2.61
C PHE A 186 2.67 2.12 2.03
N PHE A 187 3.77 1.40 2.03
CA PHE A 187 3.76 0.03 1.54
C PHE A 187 4.59 -0.92 2.40
N SER A 188 4.15 -2.17 2.49
CA SER A 188 4.95 -3.24 3.06
C SER A 188 5.83 -3.85 1.99
N THR A 189 6.99 -4.34 2.41
CA THR A 189 7.83 -5.19 1.57
C THR A 189 8.84 -5.99 2.39
N HIS A 190 9.23 -7.13 1.86
CA HIS A 190 10.41 -7.89 2.28
C HIS A 190 11.57 -7.74 1.29
N VAL A 191 11.38 -7.00 0.17
CA VAL A 191 12.40 -6.75 -0.85
C VAL A 191 13.14 -5.46 -0.50
N LEU A 192 14.23 -5.59 0.25
CA LEU A 192 14.99 -4.47 0.84
C LEU A 192 15.57 -3.54 -0.21
N GLU A 193 16.07 -4.07 -1.34
CA GLU A 193 16.62 -3.28 -2.45
C GLU A 193 15.58 -2.32 -3.06
N VAL A 194 14.32 -2.72 -3.13
CA VAL A 194 13.23 -1.86 -3.62
C VAL A 194 12.97 -0.73 -2.64
N ALA A 195 12.90 -1.04 -1.34
CA ALA A 195 12.70 -0.03 -0.30
C ALA A 195 13.84 0.99 -0.29
N GLU A 196 15.09 0.54 -0.35
CA GLU A 196 16.28 1.40 -0.34
C GLU A 196 16.28 2.41 -1.49
N LYS A 197 15.92 1.95 -2.72
CA LYS A 197 15.93 2.80 -3.93
C LYS A 197 14.72 3.71 -4.08
N LEU A 198 13.59 3.36 -3.45
CA LEU A 198 12.33 4.05 -3.69
C LEU A 198 11.91 4.99 -2.55
N CYS A 199 12.27 4.67 -1.30
CA CYS A 199 11.65 5.28 -0.13
C CYS A 199 12.42 6.45 0.46
N ASN A 200 11.65 7.39 1.02
CA ASN A 200 12.19 8.51 1.79
C ASN A 200 12.44 8.10 3.25
N LYS A 201 11.52 7.29 3.78
CA LYS A 201 11.50 6.79 5.16
C LYS A 201 11.18 5.32 5.23
N ILE A 202 11.60 4.70 6.31
CA ILE A 202 11.28 3.31 6.62
C ILE A 202 10.92 3.14 8.08
N ALA A 203 10.24 2.03 8.39
CA ALA A 203 10.23 1.39 9.70
C ALA A 203 10.47 -0.10 9.51
N ILE A 204 11.28 -0.67 10.40
CA ILE A 204 11.53 -2.12 10.47
C ILE A 204 10.72 -2.66 11.63
N ILE A 205 9.87 -3.64 11.34
CA ILE A 205 9.05 -4.33 12.34
C ILE A 205 9.55 -5.76 12.52
N LYS A 206 9.66 -6.18 13.79
CA LYS A 206 9.98 -7.54 14.22
C LYS A 206 9.01 -7.91 15.36
N ASP A 207 8.39 -9.07 15.28
CA ASP A 207 7.50 -9.62 16.32
C ASP A 207 6.44 -8.64 16.86
N GLY A 208 5.90 -7.83 15.95
CA GLY A 208 4.85 -6.85 16.26
C GLY A 208 5.34 -5.50 16.74
N GLU A 209 6.64 -5.29 16.94
CA GLU A 209 7.24 -4.04 17.42
C GLU A 209 8.09 -3.35 16.35
N ILE A 210 8.14 -2.02 16.36
CA ILE A 210 9.06 -1.27 15.52
C ILE A 210 10.42 -1.24 16.23
N ILE A 211 11.43 -1.87 15.60
CA ILE A 211 12.79 -1.94 16.13
C ILE A 211 13.69 -0.82 15.59
N GLU A 212 13.35 -0.25 14.43
CA GLU A 212 14.05 0.90 13.85
C GLU A 212 13.10 1.71 12.97
N GLN A 213 13.19 3.04 12.98
CA GLN A 213 12.45 3.89 12.04
C GLN A 213 13.15 5.23 11.82
N GLY A 214 13.05 5.75 10.61
CA GLY A 214 13.65 7.04 10.28
C GLY A 214 13.72 7.34 8.80
N LYS A 215 14.46 8.39 8.46
CA LYS A 215 14.76 8.69 7.05
C LYS A 215 15.74 7.66 6.52
N MET A 216 15.51 7.19 5.31
CA MET A 216 16.36 6.18 4.66
C MET A 216 17.85 6.55 4.76
N LYS A 217 18.21 7.76 4.36
CA LYS A 217 19.60 8.25 4.38
C LYS A 217 20.27 8.26 5.77
N ASP A 218 19.48 8.41 6.83
CA ASP A 218 19.98 8.48 8.20
C ASP A 218 20.19 7.08 8.78
N ILE A 219 19.44 6.08 8.27
CA ILE A 219 19.53 4.66 8.66
C ILE A 219 20.66 3.97 7.92
N ILE A 220 20.71 4.04 6.57
CA ILE A 220 21.69 3.28 5.79
C ILE A 220 23.13 3.78 5.95
N LYS A 221 23.36 5.08 6.21
CA LYS A 221 24.70 5.69 6.35
C LYS A 221 25.71 5.12 5.33
N ASN A 222 26.56 4.18 5.79
CA ASN A 222 27.61 3.53 5.02
C ASN A 222 27.37 2.02 4.82
N LYS A 223 26.19 1.50 5.13
CA LYS A 223 25.80 0.09 4.98
C LYS A 223 24.62 -0.02 4.04
N SER A 224 24.38 -1.20 3.46
CA SER A 224 23.13 -1.48 2.74
C SER A 224 21.97 -1.65 3.73
N LEU A 225 20.74 -1.44 3.27
CA LEU A 225 19.56 -1.72 4.08
C LEU A 225 19.49 -3.21 4.47
N GLU A 226 20.02 -4.10 3.62
CA GLU A 226 20.09 -5.53 3.87
C GLU A 226 21.01 -5.85 5.04
N ASP A 227 22.23 -5.28 5.08
CA ASP A 227 23.15 -5.48 6.20
C ASP A 227 22.55 -5.01 7.53
N ILE A 228 21.88 -3.85 7.53
CA ILE A 228 21.23 -3.30 8.72
C ILE A 228 20.07 -4.19 9.16
N PHE A 229 19.25 -4.66 8.21
CA PHE A 229 18.13 -5.55 8.50
C PHE A 229 18.62 -6.85 9.15
N MET A 230 19.68 -7.47 8.59
CA MET A 230 20.27 -8.69 9.14
C MET A 230 20.81 -8.44 10.55
N GLU A 231 21.55 -7.36 10.77
CA GLU A 231 22.05 -7.00 12.11
C GLU A 231 20.94 -6.83 13.15
N LEU A 232 19.80 -6.24 12.78
CA LEU A 232 18.69 -5.99 13.69
C LEU A 232 17.80 -7.21 13.93
N VAL A 233 17.76 -8.15 12.96
CA VAL A 233 16.87 -9.32 13.05
C VAL A 233 17.59 -10.56 13.58
N GLU A 234 18.92 -10.70 13.31
CA GLU A 234 19.71 -11.88 13.73
C GLU A 234 20.36 -11.74 15.12
N ASN A 235 20.44 -10.54 15.71
CA ASN A 235 21.13 -10.30 17.00
C ASN A 235 20.25 -10.58 18.24
N ASP A 236 19.38 -11.63 18.19
CA ASP A 236 18.69 -12.19 19.36
C ASP A 236 18.94 -13.68 19.52
#